data_93f17cc15652208b6f9b50826506603f
#
_entry.id   93f17cc15652208b6f9b50826506603f
#
_cell.length_a   1.000
_cell.length_b   1.000
_cell.length_c   1.000
_cell.angle_alpha   90.00
_cell.angle_beta   90.00
_cell.angle_gamma   90.00
#
_symmetry.space_group_name_H-M   'P 1'
#
loop_
_entity.id
_entity.type
_entity.pdbx_description
1 polymer ?
#
loop_
_entity_poly.entity_id
_entity_poly.type
_entity_poly.pdbx_seq_one_letter_code
_entity_poly.pdbx_strand_id
1 'polypeptide(L)'
;MRPMSVGRLAALASTALLVRPGGSMRHPVSRLRMRALAVGLALAASALVPSGSAGAADQYEWAALGDSYTAGGFVGDPQPPLGDASRDGCDRTTHAYPGVVEGELEEFPPGKYVHLTNVSCGNATIADIADTKQTPISPVQPPAGGWPAVDPQIQRAKLNDQTDVVTIGVGGNSLRFGGMLLKCLELGATPGKSCREYYTSPPEGEESIKDKLARVQDEYIGMLAKVHQAAPNAKVITVGYPAVLPEEGSACNRLALTELGAIKHADIDWLRDDVLKPLNSTIQRVTDFFGDRYVDVYFSSVGHDACQPAGTKWVEGICGDAAGYWPAKLPGTLLNCAVIHKRVTLVHPNAEGHANTAAHVERAIRIALLQH
;
A
#
# COMPACT_ATOMS: atom_id res chain seq x y z
N MET A 1 -9.79 -29.21 -52.72
CA MET A 1 -11.23 -28.93 -53.05
C MET A 1 -11.60 -27.60 -52.42
N ARG A 2 -12.31 -26.84 -53.20
CA ARG A 2 -12.56 -25.39 -53.12
C ARG A 2 -13.28 -24.87 -51.86
N PRO A 3 -13.19 -23.57 -51.64
CA PRO A 3 -13.81 -22.81 -50.56
C PRO A 3 -15.14 -22.19 -50.98
N MET A 4 -15.91 -21.69 -50.01
CA MET A 4 -17.02 -20.72 -50.20
C MET A 4 -17.37 -20.17 -48.83
N SER A 5 -17.80 -18.97 -48.64
CA SER A 5 -17.94 -17.64 -49.23
C SER A 5 -18.56 -16.72 -48.19
N VAL A 6 -17.98 -15.59 -48.02
CA VAL A 6 -18.51 -14.21 -48.03
C VAL A 6 -20.00 -14.01 -47.67
N GLY A 7 -20.24 -13.16 -46.67
CA GLY A 7 -21.49 -12.47 -46.37
C GLY A 7 -21.23 -11.10 -45.74
N ARG A 8 -21.25 -10.07 -46.61
CA ARG A 8 -21.32 -8.63 -46.28
C ARG A 8 -22.79 -8.22 -46.10
N LEU A 9 -22.94 -7.05 -45.46
CA LEU A 9 -24.03 -6.04 -45.53
C LEU A 9 -24.51 -5.69 -44.12
N ALA A 10 -24.82 -4.47 -43.74
CA ALA A 10 -24.81 -3.16 -44.40
C ALA A 10 -24.86 -2.07 -43.34
N ALA A 11 -24.30 -0.94 -43.69
CA ALA A 11 -24.42 0.33 -42.96
C ALA A 11 -25.82 0.93 -43.22
N LEU A 12 -26.38 1.61 -42.22
CA LEU A 12 -27.43 2.61 -42.41
C LEU A 12 -27.09 3.87 -41.62
N ALA A 13 -26.77 4.90 -42.39
CA ALA A 13 -26.74 6.29 -41.99
C ALA A 13 -28.16 6.87 -42.19
N SER A 14 -28.59 7.77 -41.31
CA SER A 14 -29.63 8.77 -41.54
C SER A 14 -29.49 9.88 -40.55
N THR A 15 -29.01 10.95 -40.94
CA THR A 15 -29.54 12.20 -41.50
C THR A 15 -30.06 13.17 -40.45
N ALA A 16 -29.38 14.27 -40.43
CA ALA A 16 -29.62 15.51 -39.70
C ALA A 16 -30.96 16.17 -40.14
N LEU A 17 -31.59 16.88 -39.22
CA LEU A 17 -32.51 17.97 -39.59
C LEU A 17 -32.21 19.21 -38.73
N LEU A 18 -31.72 20.22 -39.44
CA LEU A 18 -31.58 21.62 -39.05
C LEU A 18 -32.96 22.30 -39.21
N VAL A 19 -33.39 23.05 -38.19
CA VAL A 19 -34.32 24.19 -38.39
C VAL A 19 -33.92 25.37 -37.51
N ARG A 20 -33.58 26.46 -38.14
CA ARG A 20 -33.61 27.88 -37.71
C ARG A 20 -34.52 28.58 -38.71
N PRO A 21 -34.97 29.85 -38.56
CA PRO A 21 -34.93 30.87 -37.48
C PRO A 21 -36.19 31.76 -37.45
N GLY A 22 -36.16 32.83 -36.65
CA GLY A 22 -37.01 34.03 -36.80
C GLY A 22 -37.73 34.40 -35.50
N GLY A 23 -37.80 35.57 -35.03
CA GLY A 23 -37.60 36.87 -35.57
C GLY A 23 -37.80 37.90 -34.44
N SER A 24 -37.17 39.01 -34.63
CA SER A 24 -37.10 40.27 -33.92
C SER A 24 -38.49 40.93 -33.74
N MET A 25 -38.70 41.68 -32.63
CA MET A 25 -39.33 42.99 -32.67
C MET A 25 -38.97 43.86 -31.44
N ARG A 26 -38.49 45.05 -31.76
CA ARG A 26 -38.23 46.20 -30.88
C ARG A 26 -39.51 47.04 -30.79
N HIS A 27 -39.76 47.75 -29.70
CA HIS A 27 -39.79 49.20 -29.58
C HIS A 27 -40.46 49.68 -28.25
N PRO A 28 -40.43 51.01 -27.97
CA PRO A 28 -39.91 51.56 -26.72
C PRO A 28 -40.94 52.48 -26.01
N VAL A 29 -40.36 53.42 -25.17
CA VAL A 29 -40.99 54.66 -24.58
C VAL A 29 -41.71 54.42 -23.25
N SER A 30 -41.66 55.25 -22.26
CA SER A 30 -41.14 56.61 -22.00
C SER A 30 -41.17 56.92 -20.52
N ARG A 31 -40.27 57.78 -20.15
CA ARG A 31 -40.19 58.67 -18.99
C ARG A 31 -41.49 58.97 -18.19
N LEU A 32 -41.35 58.91 -16.85
CA LEU A 32 -41.84 60.05 -16.05
C LEU A 32 -41.03 60.17 -14.75
N ARG A 33 -40.63 61.41 -14.48
CA ARG A 33 -39.93 61.83 -13.26
C ARG A 33 -41.00 62.10 -12.18
N MET A 34 -40.81 61.69 -10.94
CA MET A 34 -41.32 62.39 -9.78
C MET A 34 -40.31 62.28 -8.63
N ARG A 35 -39.90 63.49 -8.20
CA ARG A 35 -39.11 63.72 -7.00
C ARG A 35 -40.06 63.70 -5.81
N ALA A 36 -39.71 62.92 -4.80
CA ALA A 36 -40.22 63.12 -3.42
C ALA A 36 -39.07 62.94 -2.46
N LEU A 37 -38.64 64.00 -1.80
CA LEU A 37 -37.81 63.97 -0.63
C LEU A 37 -38.62 63.37 0.53
N ALA A 38 -38.07 62.33 1.17
CA ALA A 38 -38.46 61.95 2.53
C ALA A 38 -37.18 61.68 3.30
N VAL A 39 -36.90 62.57 4.25
CA VAL A 39 -35.83 62.37 5.25
C VAL A 39 -36.37 61.34 6.23
N GLY A 40 -35.77 60.21 6.29
CA GLY A 40 -36.03 59.12 7.23
C GLY A 40 -34.78 58.72 7.95
N LEU A 41 -34.74 58.90 9.26
CA LEU A 41 -33.70 58.41 10.16
C LEU A 41 -33.42 56.92 9.91
N ALA A 42 -32.24 56.59 9.40
CA ALA A 42 -31.78 55.22 9.37
C ALA A 42 -31.12 54.90 10.71
N LEU A 43 -31.81 54.19 11.57
CA LEU A 43 -31.24 53.43 12.66
C LEU A 43 -30.36 52.34 12.02
N ALA A 44 -29.05 52.50 12.14
CA ALA A 44 -28.07 51.46 11.79
C ALA A 44 -28.19 50.31 12.82
N ALA A 45 -29.09 49.38 12.56
CA ALA A 45 -29.02 48.06 13.18
C ALA A 45 -27.84 47.33 12.53
N SER A 46 -26.65 47.41 13.14
CA SER A 46 -25.56 46.53 12.84
C SER A 46 -26.00 45.11 13.17
N ALA A 47 -26.52 44.39 12.17
CA ALA A 47 -26.64 42.95 12.24
C ALA A 47 -25.22 42.40 12.39
N LEU A 48 -24.87 42.06 13.62
CA LEU A 48 -23.79 41.10 13.86
C LEU A 48 -24.20 39.81 13.13
N VAL A 49 -23.83 39.71 11.86
CA VAL A 49 -23.76 38.41 11.18
C VAL A 49 -22.70 37.64 11.99
N PRO A 50 -23.06 36.57 12.71
CA PRO A 50 -22.05 35.72 13.24
C PRO A 50 -21.22 35.30 12.03
N SER A 51 -19.94 35.68 12.00
CA SER A 51 -18.96 35.07 11.14
C SER A 51 -18.96 33.59 11.58
N GLY A 52 -19.86 32.81 10.98
CA GLY A 52 -19.72 31.37 11.05
C GLY A 52 -18.31 31.11 10.60
N SER A 53 -17.47 30.63 11.48
CA SER A 53 -16.22 29.98 11.09
C SER A 53 -16.65 29.09 9.92
N ALA A 54 -16.10 29.35 8.73
CA ALA A 54 -16.13 28.35 7.67
C ALA A 54 -15.62 27.11 8.37
N GLY A 55 -16.53 26.16 8.67
CA GLY A 55 -16.15 24.92 9.26
C GLY A 55 -15.05 24.36 8.35
N ALA A 56 -13.91 23.99 8.93
CA ALA A 56 -12.94 23.22 8.22
C ALA A 56 -13.75 22.14 7.50
N ALA A 57 -13.55 21.98 6.20
CA ALA A 57 -14.21 20.92 5.44
C ALA A 57 -14.02 19.67 6.27
N ASP A 58 -15.11 18.94 6.56
CA ASP A 58 -15.09 17.74 7.37
C ASP A 58 -14.10 16.76 6.71
N GLN A 59 -12.86 16.75 7.22
CA GLN A 59 -11.73 15.97 6.75
C GLN A 59 -11.52 14.83 7.72
N TYR A 60 -11.30 13.64 7.19
CA TYR A 60 -10.84 12.50 7.96
C TYR A 60 -9.32 12.39 7.87
N GLU A 61 -8.67 12.21 9.01
CA GLU A 61 -7.22 12.03 9.10
C GLU A 61 -6.88 10.53 9.10
N TRP A 62 -6.22 10.09 8.05
CA TRP A 62 -5.75 8.72 7.89
C TRP A 62 -4.24 8.65 7.91
N ALA A 63 -3.68 7.82 8.82
CA ALA A 63 -2.26 7.50 8.88
C ALA A 63 -2.00 6.09 8.34
N ALA A 64 -1.11 5.96 7.35
CA ALA A 64 -0.64 4.67 6.85
C ALA A 64 0.78 4.37 7.36
N LEU A 65 0.89 3.33 8.17
CA LEU A 65 2.11 2.81 8.77
C LEU A 65 2.44 1.44 8.17
N GLY A 66 3.72 1.09 8.12
CA GLY A 66 4.08 -0.23 7.65
C GLY A 66 5.49 -0.34 7.09
N ASP A 67 5.75 -1.49 6.48
CA ASP A 67 7.01 -1.84 5.85
C ASP A 67 6.98 -1.64 4.31
N SER A 68 7.84 -2.37 3.58
CA SER A 68 7.95 -2.28 2.13
C SER A 68 6.68 -2.71 1.38
N TYR A 69 5.84 -3.56 1.96
CA TYR A 69 4.55 -3.94 1.38
C TYR A 69 3.50 -2.82 1.47
N THR A 70 3.72 -1.86 2.36
CA THR A 70 2.93 -0.63 2.45
C THR A 70 3.57 0.50 1.64
N ALA A 71 4.91 0.63 1.67
CA ALA A 71 5.63 1.70 0.98
C ALA A 71 5.65 1.52 -0.54
N GLY A 72 5.73 0.29 -1.05
CA GLY A 72 5.64 -0.03 -2.47
C GLY A 72 6.85 0.42 -3.30
N GLY A 73 8.07 0.31 -2.79
CA GLY A 73 9.29 0.86 -3.37
C GLY A 73 9.64 0.45 -4.81
N PHE A 74 8.91 -0.50 -5.40
CA PHE A 74 9.17 -1.07 -6.72
C PHE A 74 8.19 -0.59 -7.78
N VAL A 75 7.09 0.06 -7.40
CA VAL A 75 5.97 0.40 -8.28
C VAL A 75 5.73 1.92 -8.33
N GLY A 76 5.37 2.43 -9.52
CA GLY A 76 5.06 3.83 -9.69
C GLY A 76 6.23 4.78 -9.47
N ASP A 77 5.92 6.03 -9.19
CA ASP A 77 6.91 7.08 -8.98
C ASP A 77 7.24 7.25 -7.49
N PRO A 78 8.52 7.47 -7.15
CA PRO A 78 8.92 7.63 -5.75
C PRO A 78 8.35 8.91 -5.14
N GLN A 79 7.99 8.82 -3.88
CA GLN A 79 7.51 9.93 -3.06
C GLN A 79 8.34 10.08 -1.77
N PRO A 80 9.04 11.19 -1.59
CA PRO A 80 9.23 12.32 -2.53
C PRO A 80 9.97 11.91 -3.82
N PRO A 81 9.86 12.73 -4.92
CA PRO A 81 10.49 12.41 -6.20
C PRO A 81 12.01 12.23 -6.11
N LEU A 82 12.60 11.56 -7.11
CA LEU A 82 14.06 11.42 -7.20
C LEU A 82 14.75 12.78 -7.23
N GLY A 83 15.82 12.95 -6.45
CA GLY A 83 16.57 14.20 -6.35
C GLY A 83 15.97 15.23 -5.38
N ASP A 84 14.78 14.98 -4.82
CA ASP A 84 14.20 15.86 -3.80
C ASP A 84 14.97 15.74 -2.48
N ALA A 85 15.29 16.89 -1.86
CA ALA A 85 16.06 16.93 -0.61
C ALA A 85 15.29 16.38 0.61
N SER A 86 13.96 16.26 0.52
CA SER A 86 13.10 15.69 1.57
C SER A 86 13.01 14.18 1.53
N ARG A 87 13.67 13.50 0.58
CA ARG A 87 13.72 12.03 0.55
C ARG A 87 14.38 11.49 1.79
N ASP A 88 13.73 10.51 2.40
CA ASP A 88 14.16 9.89 3.66
C ASP A 88 14.66 8.44 3.52
N GLY A 89 14.68 7.90 2.29
CA GLY A 89 15.10 6.52 2.03
C GLY A 89 14.07 5.45 2.40
N CYS A 90 12.83 5.83 2.66
CA CYS A 90 11.75 4.90 3.00
C CYS A 90 11.06 4.25 1.79
N ASP A 91 11.39 4.69 0.56
CA ASP A 91 10.92 4.11 -0.71
C ASP A 91 9.40 4.05 -0.87
N ARG A 92 8.69 5.08 -0.40
CA ARG A 92 7.25 5.24 -0.69
C ARG A 92 7.04 5.61 -2.13
N THR A 93 5.92 5.13 -2.72
CA THR A 93 5.58 5.41 -4.13
C THR A 93 4.09 5.72 -4.32
N THR A 94 3.78 6.31 -5.48
CA THR A 94 2.41 6.72 -5.85
C THR A 94 1.47 5.54 -6.08
N HIS A 95 1.99 4.40 -6.55
CA HIS A 95 1.19 3.20 -6.85
C HIS A 95 1.22 2.15 -5.75
N ALA A 96 1.82 2.47 -4.58
CA ALA A 96 1.60 1.69 -3.37
C ALA A 96 0.13 1.80 -2.92
N TYR A 97 -0.38 0.76 -2.26
CA TYR A 97 -1.80 0.73 -1.92
C TYR A 97 -2.32 1.97 -1.17
N PRO A 98 -1.56 2.65 -0.27
CA PRO A 98 -2.10 3.83 0.39
C PRO A 98 -2.38 4.97 -0.58
N GLY A 99 -1.51 5.22 -1.57
CA GLY A 99 -1.73 6.25 -2.58
C GLY A 99 -2.89 5.92 -3.52
N VAL A 100 -3.06 4.64 -3.88
CA VAL A 100 -4.23 4.19 -4.67
C VAL A 100 -5.52 4.41 -3.91
N VAL A 101 -5.58 4.02 -2.62
CA VAL A 101 -6.76 4.20 -1.75
C VAL A 101 -7.07 5.69 -1.54
N GLU A 102 -6.06 6.54 -1.35
CA GLU A 102 -6.27 7.99 -1.21
C GLU A 102 -7.04 8.55 -2.42
N GLY A 103 -6.61 8.20 -3.65
CA GLY A 103 -7.30 8.58 -4.88
C GLY A 103 -8.74 8.07 -4.95
N GLU A 104 -9.01 6.83 -4.53
CA GLU A 104 -10.36 6.25 -4.51
C GLU A 104 -11.27 6.85 -3.43
N LEU A 105 -10.68 7.45 -2.38
CA LEU A 105 -11.43 8.08 -1.28
C LEU A 105 -11.66 9.58 -1.45
N GLU A 106 -11.16 10.21 -2.52
CA GLU A 106 -11.36 11.65 -2.79
C GLU A 106 -12.84 12.06 -2.85
N GLU A 107 -13.72 11.15 -3.27
CA GLU A 107 -15.15 11.37 -3.39
C GLU A 107 -16.00 10.82 -2.22
N PHE A 108 -15.36 10.35 -1.14
CA PHE A 108 -16.04 9.68 -0.05
C PHE A 108 -15.81 10.36 1.31
N PRO A 109 -16.90 10.52 2.11
CA PRO A 109 -18.30 10.66 1.71
C PRO A 109 -18.55 12.03 1.04
N PRO A 110 -19.67 12.28 0.35
CA PRO A 110 -19.93 13.57 -0.29
C PRO A 110 -19.71 14.74 0.67
N GLY A 111 -18.84 15.69 0.27
CA GLY A 111 -18.50 16.87 1.08
C GLY A 111 -17.45 16.65 2.16
N LYS A 112 -16.88 15.44 2.26
CA LYS A 112 -15.73 15.11 3.10
C LYS A 112 -14.64 14.50 2.24
N TYR A 113 -13.39 14.65 2.64
CA TYR A 113 -12.27 13.97 2.00
C TYR A 113 -11.39 13.30 3.06
N VAL A 114 -10.63 12.32 2.65
CA VAL A 114 -9.70 11.60 3.51
C VAL A 114 -8.29 12.09 3.22
N HIS A 115 -7.63 12.63 4.22
CA HIS A 115 -6.26 13.11 4.13
C HIS A 115 -5.30 12.02 4.58
N LEU A 116 -4.44 11.57 3.69
CA LEU A 116 -3.44 10.54 3.96
C LEU A 116 -2.13 11.12 4.49
N THR A 117 -1.68 10.63 5.63
CA THR A 117 -0.29 10.76 6.10
C THR A 117 0.41 9.40 5.98
N ASN A 118 1.10 9.15 4.87
CA ASN A 118 1.85 7.91 4.67
C ASN A 118 3.28 8.03 5.20
N VAL A 119 3.59 7.30 6.26
CA VAL A 119 4.92 7.24 6.90
C VAL A 119 5.54 5.86 6.87
N SER A 120 4.97 4.93 6.08
CA SER A 120 5.55 3.61 5.87
C SER A 120 7.00 3.69 5.39
N CYS A 121 7.78 2.65 5.65
CA CYS A 121 9.20 2.68 5.33
C CYS A 121 9.70 1.26 4.98
N GLY A 122 10.39 1.14 3.86
CA GLY A 122 11.00 -0.12 3.46
C GLY A 122 11.85 -0.72 4.57
N ASN A 123 11.76 -2.03 4.77
CA ASN A 123 12.47 -2.78 5.81
C ASN A 123 12.08 -2.45 7.27
N ALA A 124 11.00 -1.69 7.51
CA ALA A 124 10.54 -1.40 8.87
C ALA A 124 10.18 -2.69 9.63
N THR A 125 10.62 -2.78 10.87
CA THR A 125 10.21 -3.80 11.85
C THR A 125 9.03 -3.28 12.69
N ILE A 126 8.42 -4.14 13.49
CA ILE A 126 7.36 -3.75 14.45
C ILE A 126 7.88 -2.68 15.42
N ALA A 127 9.13 -2.78 15.87
CA ALA A 127 9.74 -1.79 16.76
C ALA A 127 9.86 -0.41 16.10
N ASP A 128 10.10 -0.34 14.78
CA ASP A 128 10.22 0.92 14.05
C ASP A 128 8.87 1.64 13.88
N ILE A 129 7.76 0.94 14.08
CA ILE A 129 6.44 1.57 14.13
C ILE A 129 6.31 2.45 15.39
N ALA A 130 6.69 1.95 16.55
CA ALA A 130 6.31 2.52 17.84
C ALA A 130 7.50 2.94 18.75
N ASP A 131 8.66 2.32 18.63
CA ASP A 131 9.70 2.37 19.65
C ASP A 131 11.05 2.92 19.21
N THR A 132 11.52 2.48 18.03
CA THR A 132 12.91 2.70 17.63
C THR A 132 12.99 3.59 16.40
N LYS A 133 14.10 4.32 16.30
CA LYS A 133 14.46 5.01 15.07
C LYS A 133 14.95 3.99 14.06
N GLN A 134 14.39 4.03 12.85
CA GLN A 134 14.84 3.23 11.73
C GLN A 134 15.92 3.96 10.95
N THR A 135 17.02 3.27 10.59
CA THR A 135 17.92 3.74 9.54
C THR A 135 17.47 3.10 8.23
N PRO A 136 16.90 3.86 7.28
CA PRO A 136 16.47 3.34 6.00
C PRO A 136 17.63 2.78 5.20
N ILE A 137 17.35 1.74 4.40
CA ILE A 137 18.36 1.04 3.60
C ILE A 137 18.11 1.13 2.10
N SER A 138 17.34 2.13 1.67
CA SER A 138 17.07 2.33 0.25
C SER A 138 18.34 2.30 -0.60
N PRO A 139 18.37 1.46 -1.64
CA PRO A 139 19.49 1.45 -2.60
C PRO A 139 19.36 2.56 -3.66
N VAL A 140 18.30 3.37 -3.60
CA VAL A 140 17.96 4.37 -4.62
C VAL A 140 18.50 5.74 -4.24
N GLN A 141 19.63 6.12 -4.85
CA GLN A 141 20.29 7.42 -4.65
C GLN A 141 20.55 7.75 -3.15
N PRO A 142 21.19 6.86 -2.39
CA PRO A 142 21.54 7.18 -1.01
C PRO A 142 22.50 8.37 -0.96
N PRO A 143 22.37 9.27 0.02
CA PRO A 143 23.33 10.34 0.22
C PRO A 143 24.69 9.77 0.64
N ALA A 144 25.73 10.56 0.52
CA ALA A 144 27.05 10.20 1.04
C ALA A 144 26.96 9.93 2.55
N GLY A 145 27.35 8.74 2.98
CA GLY A 145 27.20 8.31 4.38
C GLY A 145 25.93 7.53 4.70
N GLY A 146 25.07 7.29 3.72
CA GLY A 146 23.79 6.58 3.89
C GLY A 146 22.63 7.47 4.32
N TRP A 147 21.45 6.87 4.47
CA TRP A 147 20.26 7.58 4.90
C TRP A 147 20.31 7.91 6.39
N PRO A 148 19.90 9.12 6.81
CA PRO A 148 19.77 9.44 8.23
C PRO A 148 18.67 8.59 8.88
N ALA A 149 18.81 8.30 10.17
CA ALA A 149 17.77 7.62 10.91
C ALA A 149 16.51 8.49 11.01
N VAL A 150 15.35 7.86 10.81
CA VAL A 150 14.03 8.48 10.93
C VAL A 150 13.37 8.08 12.26
N ASP A 151 12.54 8.94 12.81
CA ASP A 151 11.80 8.67 14.05
C ASP A 151 10.77 7.54 13.86
N PRO A 152 10.30 6.91 14.96
CA PRO A 152 9.24 5.91 14.91
C PRO A 152 8.02 6.40 14.13
N GLN A 153 7.35 5.51 13.42
CA GLN A 153 6.27 5.90 12.50
C GLN A 153 5.10 6.59 13.20
N ILE A 154 4.74 6.20 14.43
CA ILE A 154 3.70 6.89 15.21
C ILE A 154 4.03 8.37 15.47
N GLN A 155 5.32 8.70 15.64
CA GLN A 155 5.78 10.08 15.85
C GLN A 155 5.78 10.85 14.51
N ARG A 156 6.24 10.21 13.43
CA ARG A 156 6.25 10.81 12.09
C ARG A 156 4.85 11.07 11.57
N ALA A 157 3.91 10.18 11.85
CA ALA A 157 2.49 10.35 11.53
C ALA A 157 1.80 11.37 12.44
N LYS A 158 2.45 11.79 13.54
CA LYS A 158 1.87 12.71 14.54
C LYS A 158 0.52 12.22 15.07
N LEU A 159 0.42 10.91 15.31
CA LEU A 159 -0.82 10.31 15.80
C LEU A 159 -1.32 11.05 17.05
N ASN A 160 -2.61 11.34 17.08
CA ASN A 160 -3.26 12.06 18.17
C ASN A 160 -4.76 11.72 18.21
N ASP A 161 -5.52 12.42 19.08
CA ASP A 161 -6.96 12.22 19.28
C ASP A 161 -7.84 12.68 18.09
N GLN A 162 -7.28 13.37 17.10
CA GLN A 162 -7.94 13.76 15.86
C GLN A 162 -7.66 12.77 14.70
N THR A 163 -6.85 11.74 14.93
CA THR A 163 -6.63 10.71 13.93
C THR A 163 -7.85 9.81 13.84
N ASP A 164 -8.47 9.69 12.67
CA ASP A 164 -9.69 8.89 12.47
C ASP A 164 -9.39 7.44 12.12
N VAL A 165 -8.37 7.20 11.29
CA VAL A 165 -8.00 5.87 10.82
C VAL A 165 -6.48 5.68 10.88
N VAL A 166 -6.06 4.51 11.34
CA VAL A 166 -4.66 4.05 11.23
C VAL A 166 -4.64 2.71 10.52
N THR A 167 -3.93 2.61 9.37
CA THR A 167 -3.66 1.33 8.72
C THR A 167 -2.23 0.88 9.00
N ILE A 168 -2.00 -0.42 9.26
CA ILE A 168 -0.69 -0.95 9.64
C ILE A 168 -0.42 -2.27 8.91
N GLY A 169 0.60 -2.29 8.04
CA GLY A 169 1.08 -3.51 7.37
C GLY A 169 2.55 -3.76 7.74
N VAL A 170 2.82 -4.57 8.76
CA VAL A 170 4.17 -4.82 9.29
C VAL A 170 4.28 -6.19 9.97
N GLY A 171 5.49 -6.73 10.09
CA GLY A 171 5.77 -7.99 10.81
C GLY A 171 6.77 -8.90 10.08
N GLY A 172 6.80 -8.87 8.75
CA GLY A 172 7.68 -9.69 7.94
C GLY A 172 9.17 -9.45 8.24
N ASN A 173 9.57 -8.22 8.48
CA ASN A 173 10.95 -7.87 8.81
C ASN A 173 11.32 -8.23 10.26
N SER A 174 10.40 -8.11 11.21
CA SER A 174 10.60 -8.62 12.58
C SER A 174 10.79 -10.15 12.57
N LEU A 175 10.04 -10.86 11.74
CA LEU A 175 10.21 -12.30 11.50
C LEU A 175 11.51 -12.63 10.74
N ARG A 176 12.11 -11.63 10.05
CA ARG A 176 13.25 -11.77 9.12
C ARG A 176 12.90 -12.62 7.89
N PHE A 177 11.69 -12.49 7.35
CA PHE A 177 11.20 -13.31 6.23
C PHE A 177 12.09 -13.18 4.99
N GLY A 178 12.52 -11.98 4.60
CA GLY A 178 13.46 -11.77 3.48
C GLY A 178 14.79 -12.50 3.68
N GLY A 179 15.35 -12.47 4.90
CA GLY A 179 16.54 -13.24 5.25
C GLY A 179 16.33 -14.76 5.17
N MET A 180 15.13 -15.23 5.53
CA MET A 180 14.76 -16.65 5.36
C MET A 180 14.73 -17.05 3.89
N LEU A 181 14.14 -16.23 3.02
CA LEU A 181 14.12 -16.49 1.58
C LEU A 181 15.54 -16.61 1.00
N LEU A 182 16.43 -15.67 1.35
CA LEU A 182 17.82 -15.70 0.90
C LEU A 182 18.55 -16.94 1.43
N LYS A 183 18.33 -17.31 2.69
CA LYS A 183 18.92 -18.53 3.28
C LYS A 183 18.36 -19.80 2.61
N CYS A 184 17.07 -19.83 2.32
CA CYS A 184 16.45 -20.93 1.59
C CYS A 184 16.97 -21.05 0.16
N LEU A 185 17.24 -19.93 -0.49
CA LEU A 185 17.86 -19.89 -1.83
C LEU A 185 19.29 -20.46 -1.78
N GLU A 186 20.10 -20.05 -0.81
CA GLU A 186 21.46 -20.57 -0.57
C GLU A 186 21.46 -22.09 -0.35
N LEU A 187 20.65 -22.56 0.60
CA LEU A 187 20.54 -23.98 0.96
C LEU A 187 19.92 -24.82 -0.16
N GLY A 188 19.04 -24.21 -0.95
CA GLY A 188 18.45 -24.86 -2.12
C GLY A 188 19.42 -25.09 -3.26
N ALA A 189 20.44 -24.24 -3.40
CA ALA A 189 21.49 -24.37 -4.41
C ALA A 189 22.58 -25.39 -4.06
N THR A 190 22.64 -25.88 -2.81
CA THR A 190 23.68 -26.79 -2.33
C THR A 190 23.08 -28.10 -1.81
N PRO A 191 23.75 -29.24 -1.91
CA PRO A 191 23.41 -30.48 -1.19
C PRO A 191 23.48 -30.24 0.32
N GLY A 192 22.60 -30.88 1.10
CA GLY A 192 22.66 -30.83 2.55
C GLY A 192 21.33 -30.47 3.19
N LYS A 193 21.36 -29.76 4.33
CA LYS A 193 20.16 -29.37 5.09
C LYS A 193 19.19 -28.57 4.26
N SER A 194 17.90 -28.82 4.46
CA SER A 194 16.84 -27.98 3.92
C SER A 194 16.73 -26.66 4.74
N CYS A 195 16.09 -25.68 4.15
CA CYS A 195 15.75 -24.45 4.83
C CYS A 195 14.84 -24.72 6.06
N ARG A 196 13.86 -25.61 5.91
CA ARG A 196 13.02 -26.09 6.99
C ARG A 196 13.85 -26.62 8.16
N GLU A 197 14.80 -27.53 7.90
CA GLU A 197 15.66 -28.10 8.97
C GLU A 197 16.45 -27.02 9.69
N TYR A 198 16.99 -26.03 8.93
CA TYR A 198 17.77 -24.92 9.50
C TYR A 198 16.93 -24.11 10.51
N TYR A 199 15.68 -23.79 10.21
CA TYR A 199 14.84 -22.96 11.05
C TYR A 199 14.00 -23.70 12.07
N THR A 200 13.81 -25.00 11.93
CA THR A 200 13.16 -25.84 12.98
C THR A 200 14.13 -26.34 14.03
N SER A 201 15.39 -26.52 13.67
CA SER A 201 16.50 -26.96 14.54
C SER A 201 17.72 -26.05 14.28
N PRO A 202 17.66 -24.78 14.65
CA PRO A 202 18.68 -23.82 14.30
C PRO A 202 20.00 -24.09 15.03
N PRO A 203 21.13 -23.56 14.52
CA PRO A 203 22.38 -23.53 15.25
C PRO A 203 22.24 -22.81 16.61
N GLU A 204 23.16 -23.08 17.51
CA GLU A 204 23.23 -22.41 18.82
C GLU A 204 23.30 -20.88 18.64
N GLY A 205 22.48 -20.15 19.38
CA GLY A 205 22.38 -18.69 19.31
C GLY A 205 21.40 -18.15 18.25
N GLU A 206 20.83 -19.01 17.42
CA GLU A 206 19.79 -18.63 16.45
C GLU A 206 18.41 -19.00 16.95
N GLU A 207 17.40 -18.15 16.66
CA GLU A 207 15.99 -18.41 17.03
C GLU A 207 15.37 -19.43 16.07
N SER A 208 14.60 -20.36 16.62
CA SER A 208 13.72 -21.23 15.81
C SER A 208 12.57 -20.40 15.21
N ILE A 209 11.91 -20.95 14.16
CA ILE A 209 10.71 -20.31 13.59
C ILE A 209 9.60 -20.13 14.65
N LYS A 210 9.45 -21.07 15.56
CA LYS A 210 8.50 -21.01 16.66
C LYS A 210 8.78 -19.83 17.60
N ASP A 211 10.04 -19.65 17.98
CA ASP A 211 10.46 -18.57 18.87
C ASP A 211 10.33 -17.21 18.19
N LYS A 212 10.67 -17.12 16.88
CA LYS A 212 10.46 -15.91 16.07
C LYS A 212 8.98 -15.51 16.01
N LEU A 213 8.07 -16.45 15.78
CA LEU A 213 6.63 -16.17 15.74
C LEU A 213 6.08 -15.76 17.11
N ALA A 214 6.57 -16.36 18.20
CA ALA A 214 6.19 -15.96 19.57
C ALA A 214 6.66 -14.53 19.86
N ARG A 215 7.90 -14.19 19.55
CA ARG A 215 8.45 -12.84 19.71
C ARG A 215 7.67 -11.81 18.87
N VAL A 216 7.36 -12.12 17.62
CA VAL A 216 6.54 -11.26 16.75
C VAL A 216 5.16 -11.01 17.36
N GLN A 217 4.54 -12.02 17.99
CA GLN A 217 3.26 -11.83 18.67
C GLN A 217 3.37 -10.82 19.81
N ASP A 218 4.39 -10.95 20.67
CA ASP A 218 4.60 -10.06 21.82
C ASP A 218 4.92 -8.62 21.35
N GLU A 219 5.78 -8.47 20.33
CA GLU A 219 6.08 -7.18 19.71
C GLU A 219 4.81 -6.53 19.13
N TYR A 220 3.96 -7.31 18.46
CA TYR A 220 2.74 -6.81 17.83
C TYR A 220 1.70 -6.34 18.86
N ILE A 221 1.57 -7.05 19.98
CA ILE A 221 0.73 -6.63 21.12
C ILE A 221 1.24 -5.29 21.67
N GLY A 222 2.53 -5.16 21.91
CA GLY A 222 3.13 -3.93 22.42
C GLY A 222 2.97 -2.75 21.47
N MET A 223 3.09 -2.98 20.17
CA MET A 223 2.91 -1.96 19.13
C MET A 223 1.46 -1.46 19.08
N LEU A 224 0.46 -2.36 19.00
CA LEU A 224 -0.95 -1.96 18.94
C LEU A 224 -1.37 -1.19 20.20
N ALA A 225 -0.92 -1.61 21.39
CA ALA A 225 -1.18 -0.87 22.63
C ALA A 225 -0.67 0.59 22.55
N LYS A 226 0.50 0.83 21.93
CA LYS A 226 1.06 2.17 21.76
C LYS A 226 0.34 2.97 20.68
N VAL A 227 -0.12 2.33 19.61
CA VAL A 227 -0.95 2.98 18.58
C VAL A 227 -2.26 3.47 19.20
N HIS A 228 -2.95 2.63 19.97
CA HIS A 228 -4.18 3.03 20.68
C HIS A 228 -3.93 4.14 21.70
N GLN A 229 -2.78 4.11 22.39
CA GLN A 229 -2.42 5.19 23.30
C GLN A 229 -2.17 6.51 22.55
N ALA A 230 -1.56 6.48 21.38
CA ALA A 230 -1.23 7.66 20.58
C ALA A 230 -2.45 8.23 19.81
N ALA A 231 -3.37 7.38 19.39
CA ALA A 231 -4.57 7.73 18.64
C ALA A 231 -5.81 7.03 19.24
N PRO A 232 -6.29 7.48 20.42
CA PRO A 232 -7.31 6.75 21.18
C PRO A 232 -8.68 6.69 20.50
N ASN A 233 -8.97 7.59 19.57
CA ASN A 233 -10.22 7.64 18.82
C ASN A 233 -10.14 6.96 17.46
N ALA A 234 -8.94 6.61 17.01
CA ALA A 234 -8.73 6.06 15.66
C ALA A 234 -9.32 4.65 15.51
N LYS A 235 -9.87 4.38 14.35
CA LYS A 235 -10.15 3.02 13.89
C LYS A 235 -8.88 2.39 13.37
N VAL A 236 -8.38 1.39 14.08
CA VAL A 236 -7.15 0.69 13.70
C VAL A 236 -7.49 -0.46 12.74
N ILE A 237 -6.74 -0.54 11.64
CA ILE A 237 -6.90 -1.55 10.59
C ILE A 237 -5.53 -2.16 10.33
N THR A 238 -5.35 -3.43 10.62
CA THR A 238 -4.11 -4.12 10.26
C THR A 238 -4.25 -4.83 8.92
N VAL A 239 -3.18 -4.85 8.14
CA VAL A 239 -3.14 -5.44 6.79
C VAL A 239 -2.20 -6.63 6.78
N GLY A 240 -2.71 -7.80 6.42
CA GLY A 240 -1.92 -9.02 6.29
C GLY A 240 -1.06 -9.02 5.03
N TYR A 241 -0.22 -10.05 4.91
CA TYR A 241 0.61 -10.27 3.72
C TYR A 241 -0.13 -11.11 2.68
N PRO A 242 0.04 -10.83 1.38
CA PRO A 242 -0.58 -11.60 0.30
C PRO A 242 0.03 -13.02 0.19
N ALA A 243 -0.60 -13.87 -0.59
CA ALA A 243 -0.08 -15.19 -0.95
C ALA A 243 1.14 -15.02 -1.89
N VAL A 244 2.32 -14.83 -1.31
CA VAL A 244 3.56 -14.64 -2.08
C VAL A 244 4.14 -15.97 -2.59
N LEU A 245 3.69 -17.11 -2.04
CA LEU A 245 4.13 -18.45 -2.34
C LEU A 245 2.96 -19.27 -2.91
N PRO A 246 3.20 -20.18 -3.87
CA PRO A 246 2.14 -20.98 -4.50
C PRO A 246 1.48 -21.97 -3.53
N GLU A 247 0.30 -22.45 -3.90
CA GLU A 247 -0.41 -23.50 -3.14
C GLU A 247 0.38 -24.82 -3.11
N GLU A 248 1.19 -25.08 -4.13
CA GLU A 248 2.11 -26.21 -4.19
C GLU A 248 3.50 -25.73 -4.62
N GLY A 249 4.53 -25.99 -3.81
CA GLY A 249 5.90 -25.60 -4.10
C GLY A 249 6.42 -26.17 -5.43
N SER A 250 5.88 -27.30 -5.87
CA SER A 250 6.19 -27.93 -7.15
C SER A 250 5.80 -27.09 -8.38
N ALA A 251 4.92 -26.10 -8.23
CA ALA A 251 4.56 -25.17 -9.29
C ALA A 251 5.71 -24.24 -9.70
N CYS A 252 6.70 -24.04 -8.81
CA CYS A 252 7.84 -23.17 -9.08
C CYS A 252 8.94 -23.84 -9.89
N ASN A 253 9.49 -23.11 -10.84
CA ASN A 253 10.68 -23.50 -11.56
C ASN A 253 11.95 -23.12 -10.78
N ARG A 254 12.63 -24.10 -10.21
CA ARG A 254 13.84 -23.91 -9.40
C ARG A 254 15.05 -23.31 -10.14
N LEU A 255 15.00 -23.20 -11.45
CA LEU A 255 16.02 -22.53 -12.26
C LEU A 255 15.69 -21.07 -12.57
N ALA A 256 14.47 -20.63 -12.25
CA ALA A 256 13.97 -19.30 -12.60
C ALA A 256 14.08 -18.33 -11.42
N LEU A 257 15.01 -17.37 -11.49
CA LEU A 257 15.08 -16.25 -10.53
C LEU A 257 13.89 -15.28 -10.65
N THR A 258 13.15 -15.32 -11.76
CA THR A 258 11.88 -14.62 -11.92
C THR A 258 10.75 -15.23 -11.10
N GLU A 259 11.02 -16.33 -10.45
CA GLU A 259 10.22 -17.02 -9.45
C GLU A 259 11.02 -17.07 -8.12
N LEU A 260 11.10 -18.24 -7.51
CA LEU A 260 11.78 -18.44 -6.21
C LEU A 260 13.19 -19.04 -6.35
N GLY A 261 13.71 -19.18 -7.56
CA GLY A 261 15.03 -19.69 -7.84
C GLY A 261 15.27 -21.07 -7.26
N ALA A 262 16.45 -21.32 -6.70
CA ALA A 262 16.90 -22.64 -6.24
C ALA A 262 16.17 -23.15 -4.97
N ILE A 263 15.25 -22.41 -4.37
CA ILE A 263 14.52 -22.87 -3.16
C ILE A 263 13.87 -24.23 -3.45
N LYS A 264 14.04 -25.19 -2.55
CA LYS A 264 13.47 -26.54 -2.70
C LYS A 264 11.95 -26.48 -2.58
N HIS A 265 11.22 -27.27 -3.37
CA HIS A 265 9.75 -27.28 -3.36
C HIS A 265 9.18 -27.51 -1.95
N ALA A 266 9.71 -28.48 -1.22
CA ALA A 266 9.30 -28.75 0.16
C ALA A 266 9.60 -27.59 1.13
N ASP A 267 10.62 -26.78 0.86
CA ASP A 267 10.91 -25.57 1.64
C ASP A 267 9.96 -24.42 1.27
N ILE A 268 9.49 -24.35 0.01
CA ILE A 268 8.44 -23.41 -0.41
C ILE A 268 7.14 -23.73 0.31
N ASP A 269 6.73 -25.00 0.35
CA ASP A 269 5.53 -25.44 1.09
C ASP A 269 5.64 -25.11 2.58
N TRP A 270 6.82 -25.38 3.18
CA TRP A 270 7.10 -25.03 4.56
C TRP A 270 7.04 -23.51 4.83
N LEU A 271 7.65 -22.70 3.96
CA LEU A 271 7.60 -21.22 4.07
C LEU A 271 6.17 -20.71 3.99
N ARG A 272 5.31 -21.32 3.17
CA ARG A 272 3.90 -20.98 3.08
C ARG A 272 3.14 -21.36 4.35
N ASP A 273 3.26 -22.64 4.77
CA ASP A 273 2.36 -23.23 5.78
C ASP A 273 2.84 -23.02 7.22
N ASP A 274 4.17 -23.01 7.44
CA ASP A 274 4.76 -22.90 8.78
C ASP A 274 5.36 -21.51 9.07
N VAL A 275 5.40 -20.59 8.07
CA VAL A 275 5.95 -19.25 8.26
C VAL A 275 4.94 -18.16 7.89
N LEU A 276 4.53 -18.05 6.61
CA LEU A 276 3.70 -16.95 6.12
C LEU A 276 2.26 -16.99 6.67
N LYS A 277 1.58 -18.14 6.58
CA LYS A 277 0.23 -18.30 7.13
C LYS A 277 0.20 -18.13 8.65
N PRO A 278 1.14 -18.70 9.45
CA PRO A 278 1.24 -18.42 10.87
C PRO A 278 1.53 -16.96 11.21
N LEU A 279 2.33 -16.25 10.41
CA LEU A 279 2.54 -14.81 10.59
C LEU A 279 1.19 -14.05 10.44
N ASN A 280 0.47 -14.25 9.34
CA ASN A 280 -0.84 -13.64 9.10
C ASN A 280 -1.84 -13.98 10.21
N SER A 281 -1.88 -15.25 10.64
CA SER A 281 -2.73 -15.69 11.75
C SER A 281 -2.35 -15.03 13.08
N THR A 282 -1.08 -14.76 13.30
CA THR A 282 -0.61 -14.05 14.50
C THR A 282 -1.04 -12.59 14.48
N ILE A 283 -0.86 -11.90 13.35
CA ILE A 283 -1.34 -10.53 13.14
C ILE A 283 -2.85 -10.46 13.38
N GLN A 284 -3.62 -11.34 12.74
CA GLN A 284 -5.08 -11.40 12.90
C GLN A 284 -5.51 -11.60 14.34
N ARG A 285 -4.96 -12.61 15.04
CA ARG A 285 -5.33 -12.88 16.44
C ARG A 285 -5.05 -11.71 17.37
N VAL A 286 -3.91 -11.02 17.18
CA VAL A 286 -3.60 -9.84 18.00
C VAL A 286 -4.53 -8.68 17.65
N THR A 287 -4.84 -8.49 16.37
CA THR A 287 -5.81 -7.49 15.91
C THR A 287 -7.18 -7.72 16.53
N ASP A 288 -7.68 -8.94 16.45
CA ASP A 288 -8.98 -9.34 17.03
C ASP A 288 -9.01 -9.15 18.55
N PHE A 289 -7.87 -9.38 19.23
CA PHE A 289 -7.75 -9.18 20.69
C PHE A 289 -7.94 -7.71 21.09
N PHE A 290 -7.50 -6.75 20.25
CA PHE A 290 -7.74 -5.32 20.48
C PHE A 290 -9.14 -4.86 20.00
N GLY A 291 -9.90 -5.72 19.33
CA GLY A 291 -11.19 -5.34 18.72
C GLY A 291 -11.03 -4.55 17.43
N ASP A 292 -9.85 -4.59 16.84
CA ASP A 292 -9.50 -3.90 15.61
C ASP A 292 -9.93 -4.68 14.37
N ARG A 293 -9.78 -4.10 13.19
CA ARG A 293 -10.12 -4.75 11.93
C ARG A 293 -8.87 -5.32 11.24
N TYR A 294 -8.90 -6.60 10.95
CA TYR A 294 -7.90 -7.25 10.10
C TYR A 294 -8.35 -7.26 8.63
N VAL A 295 -7.48 -6.87 7.73
CA VAL A 295 -7.67 -6.96 6.27
C VAL A 295 -6.89 -8.17 5.77
N ASP A 296 -7.62 -9.20 5.39
CA ASP A 296 -7.06 -10.41 4.79
C ASP A 296 -6.90 -10.20 3.28
N VAL A 297 -5.65 -10.08 2.83
CA VAL A 297 -5.28 -10.03 1.42
C VAL A 297 -4.65 -11.33 0.94
N TYR A 298 -4.48 -12.32 1.85
CA TYR A 298 -3.92 -13.62 1.50
C TYR A 298 -4.85 -14.38 0.55
N PHE A 299 -6.11 -14.58 0.96
CA PHE A 299 -7.06 -15.37 0.16
C PHE A 299 -7.40 -14.72 -1.17
N SER A 300 -7.47 -13.39 -1.24
CA SER A 300 -7.77 -12.68 -2.49
C SER A 300 -6.62 -12.75 -3.51
N SER A 301 -5.41 -13.07 -3.07
CA SER A 301 -4.21 -13.17 -3.92
C SER A 301 -3.74 -14.60 -4.20
N VAL A 302 -4.46 -15.63 -3.73
CA VAL A 302 -4.17 -17.03 -4.06
C VAL A 302 -4.23 -17.23 -5.59
N GLY A 303 -3.23 -17.92 -6.16
CA GLY A 303 -3.09 -18.09 -7.61
C GLY A 303 -2.44 -16.91 -8.33
N HIS A 304 -1.97 -15.89 -7.59
CA HIS A 304 -1.24 -14.73 -8.11
C HIS A 304 0.16 -14.57 -7.50
N ASP A 305 0.70 -15.66 -6.97
CA ASP A 305 1.99 -15.74 -6.29
C ASP A 305 3.19 -15.53 -7.23
N ALA A 306 4.40 -15.54 -6.66
CA ALA A 306 5.64 -15.28 -7.39
C ALA A 306 5.98 -16.32 -8.47
N CYS A 307 5.38 -17.52 -8.43
CA CYS A 307 5.63 -18.59 -9.41
C CYS A 307 4.62 -18.61 -10.57
N GLN A 308 3.67 -17.69 -10.58
CA GLN A 308 2.73 -17.56 -11.69
C GLN A 308 3.39 -16.96 -12.94
N PRO A 309 2.84 -17.20 -14.13
CA PRO A 309 3.29 -16.54 -15.36
C PRO A 309 3.20 -15.02 -15.29
N ALA A 310 4.06 -14.33 -16.05
CA ALA A 310 3.96 -12.90 -16.23
C ALA A 310 2.54 -12.51 -16.71
N GLY A 311 1.95 -11.46 -16.13
CA GLY A 311 0.57 -11.03 -16.37
C GLY A 311 -0.49 -11.73 -15.52
N THR A 312 -0.15 -12.82 -14.83
CA THR A 312 -1.03 -13.46 -13.82
C THR A 312 -0.56 -13.14 -12.40
N LYS A 313 0.76 -13.06 -12.18
CA LYS A 313 1.34 -12.78 -10.87
C LYS A 313 1.02 -11.37 -10.39
N TRP A 314 0.76 -11.25 -9.11
CA TRP A 314 0.65 -9.99 -8.37
C TRP A 314 1.85 -9.76 -7.44
N VAL A 315 2.73 -10.76 -7.38
CA VAL A 315 3.98 -10.73 -6.61
C VAL A 315 5.12 -11.10 -7.54
N GLU A 316 6.13 -10.24 -7.63
CA GLU A 316 7.34 -10.55 -8.37
C GLU A 316 8.20 -11.58 -7.62
N GLY A 317 9.07 -12.29 -8.35
CA GLY A 317 9.98 -13.27 -7.76
C GLY A 317 11.17 -12.65 -7.03
N ILE A 318 12.27 -13.40 -6.95
CA ILE A 318 13.56 -12.89 -6.44
C ILE A 318 14.05 -11.75 -7.35
N CYS A 319 13.93 -11.95 -8.67
CA CYS A 319 14.14 -10.94 -9.70
C CYS A 319 12.81 -10.74 -10.44
N GLY A 320 12.43 -9.51 -10.68
CA GLY A 320 11.16 -9.21 -11.33
C GLY A 320 11.15 -7.90 -12.09
N ASP A 321 9.96 -7.52 -12.54
CA ASP A 321 9.72 -6.22 -13.13
C ASP A 321 9.54 -5.17 -12.01
N ALA A 322 10.16 -4.05 -12.19
CA ALA A 322 10.09 -2.92 -11.26
C ALA A 322 10.34 -1.61 -12.01
N ALA A 323 10.01 -0.50 -11.37
CA ALA A 323 10.25 0.83 -11.90
C ALA A 323 11.71 1.03 -12.30
N GLY A 324 11.96 1.80 -13.37
CA GLY A 324 13.27 1.94 -14.00
C GLY A 324 14.40 2.45 -13.10
N TYR A 325 14.06 3.15 -12.01
CA TYR A 325 15.02 3.65 -11.02
C TYR A 325 15.47 2.57 -10.01
N TRP A 326 14.72 1.44 -9.88
CA TRP A 326 15.04 0.40 -8.91
C TRP A 326 16.24 -0.43 -9.36
N PRO A 327 17.18 -0.80 -8.47
CA PRO A 327 18.41 -1.46 -8.86
C PRO A 327 18.22 -2.91 -9.32
N ALA A 328 19.08 -3.32 -10.26
CA ALA A 328 19.17 -4.70 -10.71
C ALA A 328 20.17 -5.54 -9.89
N LYS A 329 20.89 -4.91 -8.95
CA LYS A 329 21.86 -5.56 -8.04
C LYS A 329 21.69 -4.97 -6.65
N LEU A 330 21.78 -5.81 -5.61
CA LEU A 330 21.88 -5.33 -4.25
C LEU A 330 23.36 -5.27 -3.83
N PRO A 331 23.81 -4.12 -3.32
CA PRO A 331 25.15 -3.99 -2.75
C PRO A 331 25.41 -5.06 -1.65
N GLY A 332 26.59 -5.63 -1.64
CA GLY A 332 26.98 -6.63 -0.62
C GLY A 332 26.38 -8.04 -0.81
N THR A 333 25.62 -8.27 -1.89
CA THR A 333 25.08 -9.60 -2.21
C THR A 333 25.56 -10.12 -3.55
N LEU A 334 25.48 -11.45 -3.77
CA LEU A 334 25.75 -12.08 -5.06
C LEU A 334 24.56 -11.97 -6.03
N LEU A 335 23.43 -11.45 -5.57
CA LEU A 335 22.21 -11.34 -6.38
C LEU A 335 22.39 -10.28 -7.47
N ASN A 336 22.28 -10.72 -8.72
CA ASN A 336 22.41 -9.88 -9.90
C ASN A 336 21.31 -10.21 -10.93
N CYS A 337 20.23 -9.48 -10.88
CA CYS A 337 19.09 -9.62 -11.79
C CYS A 337 19.31 -8.99 -13.17
N ALA A 338 20.38 -8.17 -13.33
CA ALA A 338 20.70 -7.56 -14.61
C ALA A 338 21.01 -8.59 -15.72
N VAL A 339 21.55 -9.75 -15.34
CA VAL A 339 21.90 -10.83 -16.29
C VAL A 339 20.68 -11.42 -17.01
N ILE A 340 19.49 -11.23 -16.47
CA ILE A 340 18.20 -11.63 -17.04
C ILE A 340 17.30 -10.41 -17.35
N HIS A 341 17.89 -9.22 -17.45
CA HIS A 341 17.19 -7.95 -17.72
C HIS A 341 16.05 -7.64 -16.73
N LYS A 342 16.20 -8.05 -15.47
CA LYS A 342 15.24 -7.81 -14.39
C LYS A 342 15.86 -6.97 -13.26
N ARG A 343 15.06 -6.61 -12.28
CA ARG A 343 15.42 -5.88 -11.07
C ARG A 343 15.29 -6.78 -9.85
N VAL A 344 15.93 -6.37 -8.75
CA VAL A 344 15.83 -7.13 -7.49
C VAL A 344 14.51 -6.79 -6.81
N THR A 345 13.59 -7.74 -6.76
CA THR A 345 12.24 -7.53 -6.21
C THR A 345 11.98 -8.29 -4.92
N LEU A 346 12.77 -9.35 -4.63
CA LEU A 346 12.73 -10.12 -3.38
C LEU A 346 11.29 -10.44 -2.92
N VAL A 347 10.47 -10.95 -3.84
CA VAL A 347 9.10 -11.44 -3.55
C VAL A 347 8.18 -10.34 -3.04
N HIS A 348 8.16 -9.18 -3.71
CA HIS A 348 7.28 -8.06 -3.35
C HIS A 348 6.11 -7.90 -4.34
N PRO A 349 5.00 -7.29 -3.89
CA PRO A 349 3.86 -7.01 -4.76
C PRO A 349 4.23 -6.08 -5.92
N ASN A 350 3.66 -6.35 -7.09
CA ASN A 350 3.65 -5.44 -8.24
C ASN A 350 2.42 -4.51 -8.19
N ALA A 351 2.15 -3.78 -9.25
CA ALA A 351 1.03 -2.81 -9.29
C ALA A 351 -0.33 -3.49 -9.06
N GLU A 352 -0.54 -4.67 -9.66
CA GLU A 352 -1.78 -5.45 -9.49
C GLU A 352 -1.93 -5.95 -8.04
N GLY A 353 -0.84 -6.37 -7.40
CA GLY A 353 -0.84 -6.76 -5.99
C GLY A 353 -1.18 -5.60 -5.06
N HIS A 354 -0.65 -4.41 -5.36
CA HIS A 354 -1.02 -3.19 -4.64
C HIS A 354 -2.48 -2.79 -4.90
N ALA A 355 -2.98 -2.91 -6.14
CA ALA A 355 -4.38 -2.64 -6.46
C ALA A 355 -5.35 -3.59 -5.73
N ASN A 356 -5.02 -4.89 -5.65
CA ASN A 356 -5.80 -5.83 -4.84
C ASN A 356 -5.82 -5.43 -3.36
N THR A 357 -4.66 -5.10 -2.79
CA THR A 357 -4.58 -4.64 -1.39
C THR A 357 -5.37 -3.36 -1.20
N ALA A 358 -5.28 -2.41 -2.13
CA ALA A 358 -6.02 -1.15 -2.10
C ALA A 358 -7.53 -1.37 -2.03
N ALA A 359 -8.10 -2.22 -2.89
CA ALA A 359 -9.53 -2.50 -2.90
C ALA A 359 -10.05 -3.05 -1.56
N HIS A 360 -9.25 -3.90 -0.88
CA HIS A 360 -9.62 -4.43 0.43
C HIS A 360 -9.46 -3.41 1.56
N VAL A 361 -8.40 -2.60 1.54
CA VAL A 361 -8.14 -1.55 2.54
C VAL A 361 -9.15 -0.42 2.41
N GLU A 362 -9.43 0.04 1.19
CA GLU A 362 -10.46 1.05 0.90
C GLU A 362 -11.80 0.65 1.49
N ARG A 363 -12.24 -0.58 1.21
CA ARG A 363 -13.49 -1.11 1.77
C ARG A 363 -13.48 -1.10 3.31
N ALA A 364 -12.35 -1.47 3.93
CA ALA A 364 -12.23 -1.48 5.39
C ALA A 364 -12.32 -0.06 5.97
N ILE A 365 -11.66 0.93 5.35
CA ILE A 365 -11.72 2.34 5.75
C ILE A 365 -13.15 2.89 5.59
N ARG A 366 -13.82 2.66 4.46
CA ARG A 366 -15.21 3.08 4.25
C ARG A 366 -16.13 2.55 5.34
N ILE A 367 -16.01 1.26 5.69
CA ILE A 367 -16.81 0.67 6.78
C ILE A 367 -16.46 1.32 8.13
N ALA A 368 -15.18 1.56 8.41
CA ALA A 368 -14.72 2.16 9.65
C ALA A 368 -15.27 3.59 9.84
N LEU A 369 -15.26 4.39 8.77
CA LEU A 369 -15.75 5.78 8.77
C LEU A 369 -17.28 5.91 8.76
N LEU A 370 -18.03 4.88 8.33
CA LEU A 370 -19.49 4.86 8.35
C LEU A 370 -20.08 4.39 9.69
N GLN A 371 -19.28 3.86 10.58
CA GLN A 371 -19.70 3.31 11.88
C GLN A 371 -19.58 4.35 13.04
N HIS A 372 -19.62 5.65 12.70
CA HIS A 372 -19.66 6.76 13.67
C HIS A 372 -21.06 7.16 14.07
#